data_66ffae561299042e09d6b6aa269328c8
#
_entry.id   66ffae561299042e09d6b6aa269328c8
#
_cell.length_a   1.000
_cell.length_b   1.000
_cell.length_c   1.000
_cell.angle_alpha   90.00
_cell.angle_beta   90.00
_cell.angle_gamma   90.00
#
_symmetry.space_group_name_H-M   'P 1'
#
loop_
_entity.id
_entity.type
_entity.pdbx_description
1 polymer ?
#
loop_
_entity_poly.entity_id
_entity_poly.type
_entity_poly.pdbx_seq_one_letter_code
_entity_poly.pdbx_strand_id
1 'polypeptide(L)'
;MKICAISDLHGHLPNIPECDVLCIAGDVVELVVQRDSDESDKWWSVTFVNWVDKLPCKKVIVVPGNHDIYIERLYDGLDKDITLQQFKDKISILTDDKVVFLIDELYEYEGVTFYGTPWIAPIHWQKWAFEDTNHEYDEYKCPYENIPECDILITHENPNYNEKLEHCCFGKYKHHFFGHWHNGISYGHLNQYNCSILTDSYIERERLKIVTINLEEHDN
;
A
#
# COMPACT_ATOMS: atom_id res chain seq x y z
N MET A 1 -9.80 -14.30 -11.16
CA MET A 1 -8.77 -13.22 -11.11
C MET A 1 -7.59 -13.66 -10.26
N LYS A 2 -6.36 -13.56 -10.77
CA LYS A 2 -5.12 -13.87 -10.03
C LYS A 2 -4.51 -12.57 -9.48
N ILE A 3 -4.33 -12.49 -8.17
CA ILE A 3 -3.79 -11.31 -7.49
C ILE A 3 -2.47 -11.67 -6.82
N CYS A 4 -1.44 -10.85 -7.07
CA CYS A 4 -0.19 -10.85 -6.31
C CYS A 4 -0.15 -9.69 -5.35
N ALA A 5 0.51 -9.85 -4.19
CA ALA A 5 0.69 -8.78 -3.22
C ALA A 5 2.12 -8.78 -2.65
N ILE A 6 2.67 -7.58 -2.50
CA ILE A 6 3.98 -7.28 -1.91
C ILE A 6 3.88 -6.01 -1.05
N SER A 7 4.85 -5.79 -0.18
CA SER A 7 4.97 -4.60 0.66
C SER A 7 6.43 -4.36 1.06
N ASP A 8 6.71 -3.15 1.60
CA ASP A 8 8.01 -2.79 2.17
C ASP A 8 9.15 -2.97 1.14
N LEU A 9 8.95 -2.33 -0.02
CA LEU A 9 9.88 -2.41 -1.13
C LEU A 9 11.16 -1.62 -0.87
N HIS A 10 11.03 -0.41 -0.28
CA HIS A 10 12.13 0.52 -0.02
C HIS A 10 13.11 0.66 -1.20
N GLY A 11 12.55 0.73 -2.42
CA GLY A 11 13.31 0.83 -3.67
C GLY A 11 13.74 -0.51 -4.28
N HIS A 12 13.52 -1.64 -3.61
CA HIS A 12 13.70 -2.97 -4.19
C HIS A 12 12.54 -3.29 -5.13
N LEU A 13 12.82 -3.43 -6.40
CA LEU A 13 11.82 -3.60 -7.46
C LEU A 13 11.92 -5.02 -8.05
N PRO A 14 11.30 -6.03 -7.41
CA PRO A 14 11.46 -7.44 -7.77
C PRO A 14 10.74 -7.81 -9.06
N ASN A 15 11.13 -8.95 -9.63
CA ASN A 15 10.34 -9.58 -10.68
C ASN A 15 9.07 -10.17 -10.07
N ILE A 16 7.92 -9.84 -10.66
CA ILE A 16 6.61 -10.33 -10.25
C ILE A 16 6.15 -11.44 -11.18
N PRO A 17 5.58 -12.54 -10.68
CA PRO A 17 4.98 -13.55 -11.54
C PRO A 17 3.75 -12.99 -12.28
N GLU A 18 3.39 -13.59 -13.41
CA GLU A 18 2.18 -13.21 -14.15
C GLU A 18 0.94 -13.24 -13.24
N CYS A 19 0.19 -12.12 -13.24
CA CYS A 19 -1.05 -11.95 -12.48
C CYS A 19 -1.97 -10.93 -13.19
N ASP A 20 -3.22 -10.83 -12.76
CA ASP A 20 -4.13 -9.80 -13.25
C ASP A 20 -3.89 -8.48 -12.52
N VAL A 21 -3.75 -8.53 -11.19
CA VAL A 21 -3.55 -7.38 -10.32
C VAL A 21 -2.35 -7.60 -9.40
N LEU A 22 -1.50 -6.58 -9.29
CA LEU A 22 -0.47 -6.48 -8.25
C LEU A 22 -0.93 -5.47 -7.19
N CYS A 23 -1.04 -5.88 -5.93
CA CYS A 23 -1.27 -5.00 -4.78
C CYS A 23 0.06 -4.69 -4.09
N ILE A 24 0.32 -3.42 -3.80
CA ILE A 24 1.49 -2.95 -3.05
C ILE A 24 1.01 -2.28 -1.77
N ALA A 25 1.35 -2.87 -0.62
CA ALA A 25 0.86 -2.47 0.69
C ALA A 25 1.86 -1.56 1.46
N GLY A 26 2.39 -0.57 0.77
CA GLY A 26 3.17 0.53 1.36
C GLY A 26 4.69 0.36 1.33
N ASP A 27 5.36 1.45 1.71
CA ASP A 27 6.81 1.62 1.80
C ASP A 27 7.52 1.27 0.48
N VAL A 28 7.15 2.01 -0.55
CA VAL A 28 7.56 1.73 -1.93
C VAL A 28 8.84 2.46 -2.29
N VAL A 29 8.94 3.75 -1.93
CA VAL A 29 10.03 4.63 -2.33
C VAL A 29 11.38 4.20 -1.75
N GLU A 30 12.46 4.47 -2.48
CA GLU A 30 13.82 4.19 -2.05
C GLU A 30 14.20 5.02 -0.82
N LEU A 31 14.81 4.37 0.19
CA LEU A 31 15.15 4.99 1.49
C LEU A 31 15.99 6.26 1.38
N VAL A 32 16.90 6.31 0.41
CA VAL A 32 17.84 7.45 0.27
C VAL A 32 17.17 8.72 -0.25
N VAL A 33 16.02 8.62 -0.94
CA VAL A 33 15.30 9.76 -1.51
C VAL A 33 14.00 10.10 -0.76
N GLN A 34 13.53 9.25 0.14
CA GLN A 34 12.21 9.35 0.78
C GLN A 34 11.89 10.70 1.46
N ARG A 35 12.92 11.45 1.91
CA ARG A 35 12.77 12.74 2.60
C ARG A 35 12.99 13.96 1.70
N ASP A 36 13.41 13.74 0.46
CA ASP A 36 13.57 14.78 -0.54
C ASP A 36 12.40 14.70 -1.53
N SER A 37 11.57 15.75 -1.59
CA SER A 37 10.37 15.75 -2.42
C SER A 37 10.69 15.68 -3.90
N ASP A 38 11.73 16.40 -4.37
CA ASP A 38 12.09 16.46 -5.79
C ASP A 38 12.67 15.12 -6.26
N GLU A 39 13.56 14.52 -5.46
CA GLU A 39 14.13 13.21 -5.79
C GLU A 39 13.08 12.09 -5.64
N SER A 40 12.14 12.20 -4.68
CA SER A 40 11.01 11.26 -4.57
C SER A 40 10.08 11.36 -5.78
N ASP A 41 9.68 12.57 -6.19
CA ASP A 41 8.84 12.74 -7.38
C ASP A 41 9.50 12.16 -8.63
N LYS A 42 10.78 12.40 -8.81
CA LYS A 42 11.58 11.86 -9.92
C LYS A 42 11.68 10.33 -9.83
N TRP A 43 11.88 9.77 -8.63
CA TRP A 43 11.93 8.33 -8.43
C TRP A 43 10.60 7.67 -8.84
N TRP A 44 9.47 8.21 -8.38
CA TRP A 44 8.14 7.73 -8.76
C TRP A 44 7.89 7.84 -10.27
N SER A 45 8.23 9.00 -10.86
CA SER A 45 7.94 9.30 -12.26
C SER A 45 8.86 8.57 -13.26
N VAL A 46 10.02 8.11 -12.82
CA VAL A 46 11.02 7.48 -13.70
C VAL A 46 11.30 6.04 -13.28
N THR A 47 11.80 5.85 -12.06
CA THR A 47 12.27 4.52 -11.62
C THR A 47 11.10 3.56 -11.42
N PHE A 48 10.09 3.99 -10.68
CA PHE A 48 8.89 3.19 -10.44
C PHE A 48 8.11 2.93 -11.74
N VAL A 49 7.88 3.96 -12.55
CA VAL A 49 7.18 3.84 -13.85
C VAL A 49 7.90 2.83 -14.76
N ASN A 50 9.23 2.93 -14.90
CA ASN A 50 10.01 2.00 -15.72
C ASN A 50 9.97 0.55 -15.21
N TRP A 51 9.80 0.34 -13.92
CA TRP A 51 9.60 -1.00 -13.35
C TRP A 51 8.19 -1.51 -13.66
N VAL A 52 7.16 -0.69 -13.41
CA VAL A 52 5.75 -1.04 -13.67
C VAL A 52 5.52 -1.41 -15.12
N ASP A 53 6.15 -0.71 -16.07
CA ASP A 53 6.03 -0.98 -17.50
C ASP A 53 6.43 -2.43 -17.86
N LYS A 54 7.37 -3.00 -17.13
CA LYS A 54 7.88 -4.37 -17.35
C LYS A 54 7.09 -5.45 -16.62
N LEU A 55 6.17 -5.07 -15.75
CA LEU A 55 5.42 -6.04 -14.94
C LEU A 55 4.39 -6.80 -15.78
N PRO A 56 4.32 -8.14 -15.65
CA PRO A 56 3.34 -8.97 -16.37
C PRO A 56 1.98 -8.98 -15.65
N CYS A 57 1.43 -7.80 -15.39
CA CYS A 57 0.11 -7.62 -14.79
C CYS A 57 -0.67 -6.52 -15.49
N LYS A 58 -2.00 -6.54 -15.38
CA LYS A 58 -2.88 -5.56 -16.01
C LYS A 58 -3.06 -4.30 -15.16
N LYS A 59 -3.10 -4.45 -13.83
CA LYS A 59 -3.26 -3.36 -12.86
C LYS A 59 -2.24 -3.47 -11.73
N VAL A 60 -1.83 -2.30 -11.21
CA VAL A 60 -1.01 -2.16 -10.01
C VAL A 60 -1.75 -1.22 -9.07
N ILE A 61 -2.16 -1.73 -7.93
CA ILE A 61 -2.84 -0.95 -6.89
C ILE A 61 -1.83 -0.65 -5.79
N VAL A 62 -1.60 0.63 -5.53
CA VAL A 62 -0.62 1.11 -4.56
C VAL A 62 -1.34 1.77 -3.39
N VAL A 63 -1.09 1.28 -2.19
CA VAL A 63 -1.36 1.99 -0.94
C VAL A 63 0.00 2.48 -0.45
N PRO A 64 0.19 3.79 -0.16
CA PRO A 64 1.45 4.27 0.38
C PRO A 64 1.69 3.77 1.82
N GLY A 65 2.94 3.81 2.27
CA GLY A 65 3.34 3.49 3.63
C GLY A 65 4.00 4.68 4.34
N ASN A 66 4.55 4.42 5.53
CA ASN A 66 5.13 5.51 6.34
C ASN A 66 6.45 6.05 5.79
N HIS A 67 7.12 5.34 4.92
CA HIS A 67 8.29 5.84 4.21
C HIS A 67 7.95 6.61 2.92
N ASP A 68 6.70 6.57 2.45
CA ASP A 68 6.25 7.30 1.26
C ASP A 68 5.90 8.77 1.61
N ILE A 69 6.84 9.47 2.28
CA ILE A 69 6.67 10.81 2.89
C ILE A 69 6.22 11.85 1.87
N TYR A 70 6.71 11.77 0.63
CA TYR A 70 6.30 12.68 -0.43
C TYR A 70 4.79 12.57 -0.71
N ILE A 71 4.23 11.36 -0.70
CA ILE A 71 2.79 11.13 -0.94
C ILE A 71 1.94 11.76 0.18
N GLU A 72 2.34 11.62 1.46
CA GLU A 72 1.66 12.32 2.56
C GLU A 72 1.71 13.84 2.39
N ARG A 73 2.87 14.40 2.02
CA ARG A 73 2.99 15.85 1.79
C ARG A 73 2.03 16.35 0.72
N LEU A 74 1.82 15.57 -0.34
CA LEU A 74 0.83 15.85 -1.37
C LEU A 74 -0.61 15.74 -0.84
N TYR A 75 -0.86 14.71 -0.02
CA TYR A 75 -2.16 14.48 0.62
C TYR A 75 -2.54 15.64 1.56
N ASP A 76 -1.60 16.13 2.35
CA ASP A 76 -1.77 17.27 3.26
C ASP A 76 -1.79 18.63 2.55
N GLY A 77 -1.57 18.66 1.23
CA GLY A 77 -1.48 19.92 0.47
C GLY A 77 -0.28 20.78 0.83
N LEU A 78 0.81 20.17 1.33
CA LEU A 78 2.03 20.85 1.73
C LEU A 78 3.00 21.09 0.57
N ASP A 79 2.78 20.44 -0.56
CA ASP A 79 3.50 20.72 -1.79
C ASP A 79 2.87 21.90 -2.52
N LYS A 80 3.72 22.79 -3.10
CA LYS A 80 3.25 24.03 -3.76
C LYS A 80 3.12 23.90 -5.27
N ASP A 81 3.79 22.91 -5.83
CA ASP A 81 3.94 22.79 -7.28
C ASP A 81 2.92 21.80 -7.87
N ILE A 82 2.52 20.79 -7.10
CA ILE A 82 1.63 19.73 -7.57
C ILE A 82 0.70 19.24 -6.44
N THR A 83 -0.55 18.94 -6.75
CA THR A 83 -1.50 18.31 -5.85
C THR A 83 -1.39 16.79 -5.89
N LEU A 84 -1.93 16.10 -4.88
CA LEU A 84 -2.02 14.63 -4.90
C LEU A 84 -2.76 14.12 -6.16
N GLN A 85 -3.86 14.77 -6.54
CA GLN A 85 -4.61 14.35 -7.73
C GLN A 85 -3.78 14.50 -9.01
N GLN A 86 -3.07 15.62 -9.16
CA GLN A 86 -2.18 15.83 -10.33
C GLN A 86 -1.03 14.81 -10.34
N PHE A 87 -0.51 14.40 -9.18
CA PHE A 87 0.48 13.33 -9.09
C PHE A 87 -0.12 11.98 -9.51
N LYS A 88 -1.29 11.61 -8.97
CA LYS A 88 -2.00 10.37 -9.37
C LYS A 88 -2.25 10.34 -10.88
N ASP A 89 -2.76 11.44 -11.45
CA ASP A 89 -3.00 11.57 -12.89
C ASP A 89 -1.71 11.44 -13.71
N LYS A 90 -0.63 12.08 -13.26
CA LYS A 90 0.69 11.99 -13.91
C LYS A 90 1.18 10.53 -13.97
N ILE A 91 1.14 9.81 -12.85
CA ILE A 91 1.58 8.41 -12.82
C ILE A 91 0.65 7.52 -13.65
N SER A 92 -0.67 7.75 -13.60
CA SER A 92 -1.65 7.03 -14.43
C SER A 92 -1.33 7.18 -15.91
N ILE A 93 -1.12 8.42 -16.38
CA ILE A 93 -0.76 8.71 -17.78
C ILE A 93 0.57 8.05 -18.16
N LEU A 94 1.60 8.13 -17.31
CA LEU A 94 2.92 7.56 -17.58
C LEU A 94 2.91 6.03 -17.63
N THR A 95 1.91 5.38 -17.05
CA THR A 95 1.78 3.92 -16.98
C THR A 95 0.60 3.37 -17.81
N ASP A 96 0.03 4.17 -18.70
CA ASP A 96 -1.13 3.80 -19.53
C ASP A 96 -2.29 3.26 -18.67
N ASP A 97 -2.67 4.05 -17.66
CA ASP A 97 -3.71 3.74 -16.67
C ASP A 97 -3.51 2.44 -15.88
N LYS A 98 -2.29 1.90 -15.85
CA LYS A 98 -1.97 0.67 -15.15
C LYS A 98 -1.90 0.85 -13.63
N VAL A 99 -1.43 2.00 -13.14
CA VAL A 99 -1.26 2.30 -11.71
C VAL A 99 -2.45 3.06 -11.14
N VAL A 100 -2.94 2.61 -9.97
CA VAL A 100 -3.97 3.27 -9.17
C VAL A 100 -3.46 3.41 -7.73
N PHE A 101 -3.52 4.63 -7.16
CA PHE A 101 -3.23 4.88 -5.76
C PHE A 101 -4.50 4.93 -4.94
N LEU A 102 -4.54 4.21 -3.81
CA LEU A 102 -5.65 4.24 -2.87
C LEU A 102 -5.17 4.83 -1.52
N ILE A 103 -5.85 5.89 -1.09
CA ILE A 103 -5.66 6.55 0.22
C ILE A 103 -7.05 6.79 0.79
N ASP A 104 -7.53 5.89 1.63
CA ASP A 104 -8.90 5.83 2.13
C ASP A 104 -9.96 5.79 1.00
N GLU A 105 -9.65 5.04 -0.05
CA GLU A 105 -10.45 4.97 -1.26
C GLU A 105 -10.84 3.54 -1.62
N LEU A 106 -12.05 3.40 -2.16
CA LEU A 106 -12.57 2.16 -2.75
C LEU A 106 -12.35 2.21 -4.27
N TYR A 107 -11.89 1.12 -4.83
CA TYR A 107 -11.69 0.95 -6.26
C TYR A 107 -12.29 -0.39 -6.73
N GLU A 108 -12.96 -0.39 -7.85
CA GLU A 108 -13.50 -1.61 -8.45
C GLU A 108 -12.76 -1.92 -9.76
N TYR A 109 -12.33 -3.17 -9.92
CA TYR A 109 -11.70 -3.65 -11.13
C TYR A 109 -12.19 -5.06 -11.48
N GLU A 110 -12.78 -5.24 -12.68
CA GLU A 110 -13.34 -6.51 -13.15
C GLU A 110 -14.27 -7.20 -12.12
N GLY A 111 -15.12 -6.40 -11.44
CA GLY A 111 -16.10 -6.89 -10.46
C GLY A 111 -15.52 -7.25 -9.09
N VAL A 112 -14.24 -6.98 -8.83
CA VAL A 112 -13.59 -7.12 -7.53
C VAL A 112 -13.38 -5.74 -6.91
N THR A 113 -13.75 -5.60 -5.64
CA THR A 113 -13.61 -4.35 -4.88
C THR A 113 -12.33 -4.36 -4.04
N PHE A 114 -11.56 -3.28 -4.13
CA PHE A 114 -10.32 -3.04 -3.41
C PHE A 114 -10.49 -1.79 -2.55
N TYR A 115 -10.14 -1.85 -1.28
CA TYR A 115 -10.04 -0.67 -0.43
C TYR A 115 -8.61 -0.53 0.10
N GLY A 116 -8.06 0.69 0.04
CA GLY A 116 -6.71 0.97 0.48
C GLY A 116 -6.64 2.07 1.53
N THR A 117 -5.90 1.85 2.62
CA THR A 117 -5.65 2.83 3.68
C THR A 117 -4.20 2.76 4.18
N PRO A 118 -3.48 3.90 4.23
CA PRO A 118 -2.05 3.95 4.54
C PRO A 118 -1.75 4.09 6.03
N TRP A 119 -2.72 4.49 6.86
CA TRP A 119 -2.51 4.91 8.23
C TRP A 119 -1.83 3.86 9.09
N ILE A 120 -0.89 4.30 9.95
CA ILE A 120 -0.17 3.47 10.92
C ILE A 120 -0.33 4.03 12.34
N ALA A 121 -0.05 3.19 13.35
CA ALA A 121 0.10 3.66 14.72
C ALA A 121 1.32 4.59 14.85
N PRO A 122 1.28 5.62 15.74
CA PRO A 122 2.38 6.55 15.89
C PRO A 122 3.69 5.88 16.31
N ILE A 123 4.80 6.29 15.67
CA ILE A 123 6.16 5.82 15.97
C ILE A 123 6.89 6.93 16.75
N HIS A 124 7.04 6.78 18.06
CA HIS A 124 7.37 7.85 19.01
C HIS A 124 8.74 8.53 18.88
N TRP A 125 9.70 7.97 18.13
CA TRP A 125 11.07 8.55 18.09
C TRP A 125 11.37 9.43 16.87
N GLN A 126 10.46 9.44 15.88
CA GLN A 126 10.62 10.23 14.67
C GLN A 126 9.25 10.38 14.00
N LYS A 127 9.03 11.52 13.33
CA LYS A 127 7.81 11.70 12.51
C LYS A 127 7.94 10.92 11.20
N TRP A 128 6.93 10.09 10.94
CA TRP A 128 6.74 9.33 9.72
C TRP A 128 5.46 9.76 9.00
N ALA A 129 5.30 9.34 7.76
CA ALA A 129 4.08 9.59 7.02
C ALA A 129 2.92 8.73 7.53
N PHE A 130 1.70 9.23 7.36
CA PHE A 130 0.45 8.55 7.67
C PHE A 130 0.34 8.02 9.12
N GLU A 131 1.02 8.68 10.07
CA GLU A 131 0.82 8.37 11.49
C GLU A 131 -0.54 8.88 11.98
N ASP A 132 -1.32 8.03 12.66
CA ASP A 132 -2.53 8.41 13.38
C ASP A 132 -2.15 9.23 14.62
N THR A 133 -1.93 10.53 14.44
CA THR A 133 -1.54 11.47 15.52
C THR A 133 -2.73 12.10 16.24
N ASN A 134 -3.97 11.74 15.90
CA ASN A 134 -5.19 12.36 16.46
C ASN A 134 -5.46 12.00 17.93
N HIS A 135 -4.48 11.42 18.64
CA HIS A 135 -4.59 11.07 20.07
C HIS A 135 -4.63 12.25 21.04
N GLU A 136 -4.27 13.47 20.60
CA GLU A 136 -4.03 14.58 21.53
C GLU A 136 -5.19 15.56 21.70
N TYR A 137 -6.25 15.51 20.88
CA TYR A 137 -7.34 16.50 20.93
C TYR A 137 -8.74 15.86 20.76
N ASP A 138 -9.55 16.11 21.69
CA ASP A 138 -10.98 16.05 22.07
C ASP A 138 -12.05 15.40 21.17
N GLU A 139 -11.84 15.04 19.93
CA GLU A 139 -12.74 14.17 19.16
C GLU A 139 -11.90 13.13 18.41
N TYR A 140 -11.59 12.04 19.10
CA TYR A 140 -10.88 10.91 18.55
C TYR A 140 -11.61 10.35 17.33
N LYS A 141 -11.09 10.64 16.15
CA LYS A 141 -11.54 10.05 14.89
C LYS A 141 -10.56 8.93 14.49
N CYS A 142 -11.00 7.69 14.65
CA CYS A 142 -10.22 6.55 14.22
C CYS A 142 -10.06 6.56 12.68
N PRO A 143 -8.84 6.53 12.13
CA PRO A 143 -8.65 6.59 10.68
C PRO A 143 -9.24 5.37 9.96
N TYR A 144 -9.47 4.28 10.68
CA TYR A 144 -10.02 3.03 10.14
C TYR A 144 -11.55 2.91 10.25
N GLU A 145 -12.23 3.89 10.87
CA GLU A 145 -13.66 3.81 11.17
C GLU A 145 -14.53 3.63 9.91
N ASN A 146 -14.10 4.25 8.81
CA ASN A 146 -14.83 4.26 7.55
C ASN A 146 -14.42 3.16 6.56
N ILE A 147 -13.63 2.15 6.97
CA ILE A 147 -13.33 1.00 6.11
C ILE A 147 -14.64 0.33 5.71
N PRO A 148 -15.00 0.27 4.41
CA PRO A 148 -16.22 -0.37 3.93
C PRO A 148 -16.05 -1.89 3.83
N GLU A 149 -17.13 -2.59 3.53
CA GLU A 149 -17.01 -3.97 3.03
C GLU A 149 -16.35 -3.97 1.65
N CYS A 150 -15.39 -4.89 1.44
CA CYS A 150 -14.66 -5.04 0.18
C CYS A 150 -14.18 -6.48 0.00
N ASP A 151 -13.79 -6.83 -1.22
CA ASP A 151 -13.18 -8.15 -1.46
C ASP A 151 -11.74 -8.18 -0.97
N ILE A 152 -10.98 -7.13 -1.28
CA ILE A 152 -9.56 -6.99 -0.96
C ILE A 152 -9.35 -5.72 -0.13
N LEU A 153 -8.91 -5.89 1.11
CA LEU A 153 -8.42 -4.80 1.95
C LEU A 153 -6.89 -4.73 1.83
N ILE A 154 -6.37 -3.53 1.62
CA ILE A 154 -4.93 -3.26 1.57
C ILE A 154 -4.63 -2.19 2.61
N THR A 155 -3.84 -2.51 3.63
CA THR A 155 -3.37 -1.55 4.62
C THR A 155 -1.85 -1.56 4.66
N HIS A 156 -1.21 -0.44 5.03
CA HIS A 156 0.21 -0.54 5.34
C HIS A 156 0.39 -1.15 6.73
N GLU A 157 -0.39 -0.70 7.72
CA GLU A 157 -0.36 -1.20 9.09
C GLU A 157 -0.76 -2.69 9.19
N ASN A 158 -0.11 -3.37 10.11
CA ASN A 158 -0.40 -4.76 10.43
C ASN A 158 -1.53 -4.86 11.47
N PRO A 159 -2.69 -5.46 11.16
CA PRO A 159 -3.82 -5.55 12.08
C PRO A 159 -3.48 -6.30 13.37
N ASN A 160 -2.50 -7.19 13.36
CA ASN A 160 -2.12 -7.97 14.54
C ASN A 160 -1.34 -7.17 15.60
N TYR A 161 -0.89 -5.97 15.25
CA TYR A 161 -0.20 -5.05 16.15
C TYR A 161 -0.97 -3.75 16.37
N ASN A 162 -2.16 -3.61 15.75
CA ASN A 162 -3.03 -2.46 15.88
C ASN A 162 -4.48 -2.91 16.14
N GLU A 163 -4.85 -2.99 17.43
CA GLU A 163 -6.19 -3.44 17.85
C GLU A 163 -7.34 -2.60 17.27
N LYS A 164 -7.10 -1.32 16.97
CA LYS A 164 -8.12 -0.44 16.35
C LYS A 164 -8.37 -0.83 14.91
N LEU A 165 -7.30 -1.04 14.14
CA LEU A 165 -7.40 -1.51 12.77
C LEU A 165 -8.09 -2.88 12.73
N GLU A 166 -7.64 -3.83 13.56
CA GLU A 166 -8.26 -5.15 13.66
C GLU A 166 -9.76 -5.04 13.94
N HIS A 167 -10.15 -4.25 14.95
CA HIS A 167 -11.55 -4.06 15.33
C HIS A 167 -12.37 -3.44 14.19
N CYS A 168 -11.86 -2.40 13.54
CA CYS A 168 -12.58 -1.66 12.49
C CYS A 168 -12.72 -2.45 11.18
N CYS A 169 -11.79 -3.33 10.85
CA CYS A 169 -11.80 -4.08 9.60
C CYS A 169 -12.36 -5.51 9.74
N PHE A 170 -12.56 -6.00 10.97
CA PHE A 170 -13.02 -7.37 11.21
C PHE A 170 -14.32 -7.68 10.47
N GLY A 171 -14.31 -8.74 9.66
CA GLY A 171 -15.47 -9.21 8.90
C GLY A 171 -15.85 -8.37 7.68
N LYS A 172 -15.07 -7.33 7.33
CA LYS A 172 -15.35 -6.42 6.20
C LYS A 172 -14.60 -6.77 4.90
N TYR A 173 -13.75 -7.80 4.90
CA TYR A 173 -12.95 -8.19 3.72
C TYR A 173 -12.97 -9.70 3.52
N LYS A 174 -12.69 -10.13 2.28
CA LYS A 174 -12.42 -11.53 1.97
C LYS A 174 -10.92 -11.86 2.11
N HIS A 175 -10.04 -10.92 1.69
CA HIS A 175 -8.59 -11.02 1.85
C HIS A 175 -8.02 -9.70 2.29
N HIS A 176 -7.01 -9.72 3.19
CA HIS A 176 -6.34 -8.55 3.71
C HIS A 176 -4.83 -8.66 3.49
N PHE A 177 -4.27 -7.72 2.71
CA PHE A 177 -2.83 -7.58 2.47
C PHE A 177 -2.27 -6.42 3.28
N PHE A 178 -1.15 -6.62 3.97
CA PHE A 178 -0.51 -5.59 4.80
C PHE A 178 1.01 -5.77 4.86
N GLY A 179 1.71 -4.76 5.42
CA GLY A 179 3.16 -4.72 5.57
C GLY A 179 3.61 -4.15 6.89
N HIS A 180 4.48 -3.12 6.85
CA HIS A 180 5.02 -2.31 7.93
C HIS A 180 5.91 -3.09 8.90
N TRP A 181 5.46 -4.21 9.45
CA TRP A 181 6.22 -5.08 10.33
C TRP A 181 6.87 -6.20 9.51
N HIS A 182 8.12 -5.98 9.08
CA HIS A 182 8.80 -6.86 8.13
C HIS A 182 8.76 -8.33 8.54
N ASN A 183 8.97 -8.63 9.82
CA ASN A 183 8.89 -9.98 10.36
C ASN A 183 7.50 -10.38 10.88
N GLY A 184 6.47 -9.60 10.55
CA GLY A 184 5.09 -9.88 10.92
C GLY A 184 4.59 -11.22 10.37
N ILE A 185 3.70 -11.88 11.11
CA ILE A 185 3.12 -13.18 10.76
C ILE A 185 1.91 -13.00 9.86
N SER A 186 1.72 -13.91 8.91
CA SER A 186 0.47 -14.04 8.16
C SER A 186 -0.46 -15.04 8.84
N TYR A 187 -1.74 -14.69 8.92
CA TYR A 187 -2.79 -15.57 9.45
C TYR A 187 -3.68 -16.07 8.31
N GLY A 188 -3.20 -17.07 7.59
CA GLY A 188 -3.89 -17.60 6.42
C GLY A 188 -5.30 -18.14 6.68
N HIS A 189 -5.59 -18.60 7.91
CA HIS A 189 -6.93 -19.03 8.31
C HIS A 189 -7.93 -17.85 8.48
N LEU A 190 -7.41 -16.60 8.57
CA LEU A 190 -8.19 -15.36 8.58
C LEU A 190 -8.09 -14.62 7.25
N ASN A 191 -7.44 -15.20 6.23
CA ASN A 191 -7.11 -14.55 4.96
C ASN A 191 -6.35 -13.22 5.14
N GLN A 192 -5.47 -13.17 6.14
CA GLN A 192 -4.60 -12.05 6.47
C GLN A 192 -3.16 -12.38 6.08
N TYR A 193 -2.54 -11.53 5.26
CA TYR A 193 -1.25 -11.80 4.65
C TYR A 193 -0.28 -10.64 4.86
N ASN A 194 0.81 -10.89 5.62
CA ASN A 194 1.96 -9.99 5.63
C ASN A 194 2.70 -10.15 4.29
N CYS A 195 2.78 -9.07 3.54
CA CYS A 195 3.33 -9.02 2.19
C CYS A 195 4.75 -8.47 2.13
N SER A 196 5.39 -8.16 3.28
CA SER A 196 6.74 -7.60 3.33
C SER A 196 7.75 -8.49 2.62
N ILE A 197 8.47 -7.93 1.67
CA ILE A 197 9.52 -8.62 0.90
C ILE A 197 10.90 -8.52 1.55
N LEU A 198 11.09 -7.59 2.48
CA LEU A 198 12.36 -7.38 3.17
C LEU A 198 12.35 -7.93 4.60
N THR A 199 13.54 -8.09 5.17
CA THR A 199 13.76 -8.32 6.59
C THR A 199 13.84 -6.99 7.34
N ASP A 200 13.82 -7.01 8.69
CA ASP A 200 14.00 -5.79 9.53
C ASP A 200 15.35 -5.08 9.30
N SER A 201 16.29 -5.72 8.66
CA SER A 201 17.56 -5.11 8.24
C SER A 201 17.52 -4.54 6.81
N TYR A 202 16.34 -4.44 6.21
CA TYR A 202 16.14 -3.97 4.83
C TYR A 202 16.89 -4.79 3.78
N ILE A 203 17.05 -6.08 4.02
CA ILE A 203 17.70 -7.02 3.12
C ILE A 203 16.62 -7.89 2.47
N GLU A 204 16.73 -8.13 1.16
CA GLU A 204 15.85 -9.06 0.47
C GLU A 204 15.91 -10.45 1.11
N ARG A 205 14.75 -11.08 1.26
CA ARG A 205 14.67 -12.46 1.76
C ARG A 205 15.29 -13.41 0.75
N GLU A 206 16.00 -14.45 1.21
CA GLU A 206 16.58 -15.50 0.35
C GLU A 206 15.55 -16.10 -0.63
N ARG A 207 14.30 -16.16 -0.21
CA ARG A 207 13.15 -16.46 -1.08
C ARG A 207 12.19 -15.30 -1.04
N LEU A 208 12.12 -14.58 -2.16
CA LEU A 208 11.17 -13.49 -2.32
C LEU A 208 9.74 -14.00 -2.05
N LYS A 209 9.12 -13.44 -1.01
CA LYS A 209 7.77 -13.83 -0.61
C LYS A 209 6.76 -12.95 -1.34
N ILE A 210 6.27 -13.43 -2.48
CA ILE A 210 5.13 -12.82 -3.15
C ILE A 210 3.88 -13.58 -2.74
N VAL A 211 2.96 -12.91 -2.06
CA VAL A 211 1.66 -13.49 -1.75
C VAL A 211 0.87 -13.60 -3.04
N THR A 212 0.27 -14.76 -3.30
CA THR A 212 -0.55 -14.98 -4.49
C THR A 212 -1.86 -15.64 -4.09
N ILE A 213 -2.97 -15.07 -4.52
CA ILE A 213 -4.31 -15.64 -4.36
C ILE A 213 -4.99 -15.75 -5.72
N ASN A 214 -5.93 -16.70 -5.82
CA ASN A 214 -6.82 -16.82 -6.97
C ASN A 214 -8.25 -16.62 -6.46
N LEU A 215 -8.92 -15.58 -6.94
CA LEU A 215 -10.34 -15.41 -6.75
C LEU A 215 -11.04 -16.23 -7.82
N GLU A 216 -11.84 -17.22 -7.38
CA GLU A 216 -12.69 -18.00 -8.28
C GLU A 216 -13.74 -17.06 -8.89
N GLU A 217 -14.03 -17.22 -10.17
CA GLU A 217 -15.17 -16.55 -10.77
C GLU A 217 -16.42 -17.08 -10.06
N HIS A 218 -17.16 -16.18 -9.40
CA HIS A 218 -18.47 -16.54 -8.92
C HIS A 218 -19.35 -16.74 -10.17
N ASP A 219 -19.70 -17.99 -10.47
CA ASP A 219 -20.82 -18.30 -11.36
C ASP A 219 -22.06 -17.57 -10.79
N ASN A 220 -22.50 -16.54 -11.51
CA ASN A 220 -23.74 -15.82 -11.24
C ASN A 220 -24.97 -16.69 -11.60
#